data_6df8e6390159e015042c9e2c2dda1214
#
_entry.id   6df8e6390159e015042c9e2c2dda1214
#
_cell.length_a   1.000
_cell.length_b   1.000
_cell.length_c   1.000
_cell.angle_alpha   90.00
_cell.angle_beta   90.00
_cell.angle_gamma   90.00
#
_symmetry.space_group_name_H-M   'P 1'
#
loop_
_entity.id
_entity.type
_entity.pdbx_description
1 polymer ?
#
loop_
_entity_poly.entity_id
_entity_poly.type
_entity_poly.pdbx_seq_one_letter_code
_entity_poly.pdbx_strand_id
1 'polypeptide(L)'
;MNKTPPKSDKTYINSKLKSHHVDEDNSESDDDEFTGKGIVYDSDEEEEGPSDDNLTSDKKKVLNFFNDGGDQELTGIQGCNKKKVQEIVKLRPFEGWVDLVTKLQTSRQLNTEMLNSAVELLRMKSAITKLMNKCQKITAKMEGIVEQLTNCSQSSLDLQEQPKSLNPNYQLSVFQLIGLNWLVLMHKQSLNGILADEMGLGKTIQTIAFLAHLKETGEEGPHLIVVPSSTMDNWRKELALWAPDIKVVTYWGSQDERRHLRLQLVQDELEYDVVLTTYNMVISSAEDRVLFKKMQFCYIVFDEAHMLKNMASQR
;
A
#
# COMPACT_ATOMS: atom_id res chain seq x y z
N MET A 1 -26.66 -42.62 -33.55
CA MET A 1 -27.36 -41.66 -32.70
C MET A 1 -26.33 -41.02 -31.79
N ASN A 2 -25.83 -39.86 -32.24
CA ASN A 2 -24.82 -39.06 -31.52
C ASN A 2 -25.51 -38.28 -30.39
N LYS A 3 -25.07 -38.48 -29.16
CA LYS A 3 -25.39 -37.59 -28.04
C LYS A 3 -24.14 -36.79 -27.69
N THR A 4 -24.14 -35.50 -28.00
CA THR A 4 -23.23 -34.49 -27.54
C THR A 4 -23.45 -34.25 -26.03
N PRO A 5 -22.39 -34.07 -25.20
CA PRO A 5 -22.56 -33.71 -23.83
C PRO A 5 -22.91 -32.21 -23.68
N PRO A 6 -23.61 -31.80 -22.62
CA PRO A 6 -24.07 -30.45 -22.45
C PRO A 6 -22.89 -29.50 -22.10
N LYS A 7 -22.92 -28.31 -22.70
CA LYS A 7 -22.03 -27.19 -22.36
C LYS A 7 -22.35 -26.74 -20.93
N SER A 8 -21.37 -26.82 -20.07
CA SER A 8 -21.42 -26.17 -18.74
C SER A 8 -21.24 -24.67 -18.91
N ASP A 9 -22.28 -23.91 -18.62
CA ASP A 9 -22.18 -22.45 -18.42
C ASP A 9 -21.31 -22.17 -17.24
N LYS A 10 -20.08 -21.72 -17.51
CA LYS A 10 -19.20 -21.13 -16.47
C LYS A 10 -19.69 -19.72 -16.21
N THR A 11 -20.56 -19.55 -15.24
CA THR A 11 -20.82 -18.26 -14.61
C THR A 11 -19.57 -17.88 -13.81
N TYR A 12 -18.83 -16.89 -14.29
CA TYR A 12 -17.79 -16.24 -13.52
C TYR A 12 -18.45 -15.55 -12.33
N ILE A 13 -18.35 -16.16 -11.18
CA ILE A 13 -18.66 -15.51 -9.92
C ILE A 13 -17.51 -14.55 -9.67
N ASN A 14 -17.72 -13.28 -10.00
CA ASN A 14 -16.95 -12.18 -9.49
C ASN A 14 -17.13 -12.17 -7.96
N SER A 15 -16.25 -12.85 -7.22
CA SER A 15 -16.13 -12.66 -5.80
C SER A 15 -15.62 -11.23 -5.59
N LYS A 16 -16.55 -10.31 -5.38
CA LYS A 16 -16.26 -9.00 -4.80
C LYS A 16 -15.41 -9.26 -3.56
N LEU A 17 -14.17 -8.77 -3.58
CA LEU A 17 -13.47 -8.42 -2.36
C LEU A 17 -14.48 -7.71 -1.47
N LYS A 18 -14.94 -8.37 -0.42
CA LYS A 18 -15.56 -7.69 0.70
C LYS A 18 -14.44 -6.87 1.32
N SER A 19 -14.35 -5.61 0.90
CA SER A 19 -13.73 -4.60 1.73
C SER A 19 -14.46 -4.71 3.08
N HIS A 20 -13.78 -5.23 4.09
CA HIS A 20 -14.21 -5.02 5.44
C HIS A 20 -14.25 -3.50 5.61
N HIS A 21 -15.45 -2.95 5.58
CA HIS A 21 -15.72 -1.61 6.03
C HIS A 21 -15.22 -1.57 7.47
N VAL A 22 -14.11 -0.95 7.68
CA VAL A 22 -13.81 -0.30 8.95
C VAL A 22 -14.86 0.77 9.04
N ASP A 23 -15.71 0.70 10.07
CA ASP A 23 -16.67 1.74 10.37
C ASP A 23 -15.94 3.07 10.33
N GLU A 24 -16.18 3.84 9.28
CA GLU A 24 -15.78 5.22 9.18
C GLU A 24 -16.64 5.95 10.20
N ASP A 25 -16.06 6.24 11.37
CA ASP A 25 -16.52 7.31 12.23
C ASP A 25 -16.40 8.62 11.45
N ASN A 26 -17.45 8.89 10.70
CA ASN A 26 -17.59 9.99 9.77
C ASN A 26 -18.10 11.20 10.54
N SER A 27 -17.19 11.94 11.18
CA SER A 27 -17.46 13.29 11.68
C SER A 27 -16.20 14.14 11.71
N GLU A 28 -15.58 14.35 10.55
CA GLU A 28 -14.69 15.49 10.34
C GLU A 28 -15.15 16.16 9.04
N SER A 29 -15.51 17.44 9.13
CA SER A 29 -15.98 18.29 8.04
C SER A 29 -15.07 18.20 6.81
N ASP A 30 -15.66 17.88 5.66
CA ASP A 30 -15.04 17.80 4.33
C ASP A 30 -14.56 19.16 3.77
N ASP A 31 -14.42 20.19 4.61
CA ASP A 31 -14.05 21.55 4.19
C ASP A 31 -12.62 21.69 3.66
N ASP A 32 -11.79 20.63 3.76
CA ASP A 32 -10.38 20.65 3.33
C ASP A 32 -10.12 20.00 1.96
N GLU A 33 -11.14 19.55 1.24
CA GLU A 33 -10.95 18.91 -0.05
C GLU A 33 -10.83 19.93 -1.18
N PHE A 34 -9.80 19.77 -2.04
CA PHE A 34 -9.65 20.54 -3.26
C PHE A 34 -10.60 19.99 -4.34
N THR A 35 -11.60 20.78 -4.74
CA THR A 35 -12.73 20.35 -5.57
C THR A 35 -12.61 20.68 -7.06
N GLY A 36 -11.43 20.87 -7.63
CA GLY A 36 -11.29 21.25 -9.03
C GLY A 36 -10.18 20.51 -9.80
N LYS A 37 -10.05 20.80 -11.10
CA LYS A 37 -9.07 20.21 -12.02
C LYS A 37 -7.61 20.65 -11.78
N GLY A 38 -7.31 21.42 -10.73
CA GLY A 38 -5.95 21.91 -10.43
C GLY A 38 -5.61 23.24 -11.07
N ILE A 39 -6.49 23.80 -11.90
CA ILE A 39 -6.32 25.10 -12.53
C ILE A 39 -7.20 26.09 -11.77
N VAL A 40 -6.60 27.10 -11.16
CA VAL A 40 -7.31 28.21 -10.49
C VAL A 40 -7.19 29.49 -11.27
N TYR A 41 -6.27 29.57 -12.23
CA TYR A 41 -6.05 30.68 -13.11
C TYR A 41 -5.87 30.21 -14.55
N ASP A 42 -6.70 30.70 -15.46
CA ASP A 42 -6.58 30.52 -16.89
C ASP A 42 -6.68 31.93 -17.56
N SER A 43 -5.67 32.25 -18.36
CA SER A 43 -5.60 33.55 -19.03
C SER A 43 -6.70 33.73 -20.11
N ASP A 44 -7.23 32.61 -20.62
CA ASP A 44 -8.19 32.60 -21.74
C ASP A 44 -9.65 32.66 -21.26
N GLU A 45 -9.94 32.40 -19.98
CA GLU A 45 -11.29 32.40 -19.41
C GLU A 45 -11.66 33.68 -18.64
N GLU A 46 -10.75 34.65 -18.46
CA GLU A 46 -10.96 35.83 -17.60
C GLU A 46 -11.43 37.11 -18.35
N GLU A 47 -12.22 36.99 -19.43
CA GLU A 47 -12.85 38.17 -20.06
C GLU A 47 -14.03 38.79 -19.27
N GLU A 48 -14.62 38.03 -18.30
CA GLU A 48 -15.59 38.59 -17.35
C GLU A 48 -14.91 38.71 -15.98
N GLY A 49 -14.63 39.96 -15.57
CA GLY A 49 -13.86 40.28 -14.36
C GLY A 49 -14.34 39.50 -13.12
N PRO A 50 -13.45 38.77 -12.44
CA PRO A 50 -13.80 37.99 -11.28
C PRO A 50 -14.24 38.92 -10.16
N SER A 51 -15.51 38.83 -9.74
CA SER A 51 -15.97 39.47 -8.50
C SER A 51 -15.45 38.70 -7.32
N ASP A 52 -14.80 39.35 -6.35
CA ASP A 52 -14.30 38.73 -5.11
C ASP A 52 -15.42 38.07 -4.27
N ASP A 53 -16.67 38.31 -4.58
CA ASP A 53 -17.85 37.84 -3.85
C ASP A 53 -18.13 36.33 -4.03
N ASN A 54 -17.53 35.65 -5.01
CA ASN A 54 -17.81 34.24 -5.34
C ASN A 54 -16.55 33.40 -5.58
N LEU A 55 -15.52 33.59 -4.75
CA LEU A 55 -14.27 32.84 -4.84
C LEU A 55 -14.48 31.36 -4.54
N THR A 56 -13.99 30.50 -5.43
CA THR A 56 -13.95 29.03 -5.18
C THR A 56 -13.09 28.71 -3.96
N SER A 57 -13.35 27.58 -3.29
CA SER A 57 -12.56 27.12 -2.14
C SER A 57 -11.05 27.08 -2.45
N ASP A 58 -10.67 26.64 -3.65
CA ASP A 58 -9.28 26.55 -4.07
C ASP A 58 -8.63 27.95 -4.23
N LYS A 59 -9.34 28.92 -4.80
CA LYS A 59 -8.86 30.31 -4.91
C LYS A 59 -8.66 30.94 -3.53
N LYS A 60 -9.59 30.70 -2.58
CA LYS A 60 -9.46 31.18 -1.18
C LYS A 60 -8.23 30.59 -0.48
N LYS A 61 -8.00 29.28 -0.63
CA LYS A 61 -6.82 28.60 -0.05
C LYS A 61 -5.50 29.15 -0.61
N VAL A 62 -5.45 29.40 -1.92
CA VAL A 62 -4.27 30.00 -2.55
C VAL A 62 -4.06 31.43 -2.08
N LEU A 63 -5.11 32.26 -2.02
CA LEU A 63 -5.01 33.64 -1.53
C LEU A 63 -4.46 33.67 -0.09
N ASN A 64 -5.01 32.86 0.79
CA ASN A 64 -4.52 32.73 2.18
C ASN A 64 -3.06 32.27 2.21
N PHE A 65 -2.71 31.29 1.38
CA PHE A 65 -1.33 30.79 1.30
C PHE A 65 -0.33 31.87 0.84
N PHE A 66 -0.72 32.73 -0.10
CA PHE A 66 0.12 33.87 -0.51
C PHE A 66 0.20 34.94 0.58
N ASN A 67 -0.84 35.13 1.39
CA ASN A 67 -0.83 36.09 2.50
C ASN A 67 -0.05 35.59 3.73
N ASP A 68 -0.29 34.33 4.15
CA ASP A 68 0.16 33.83 5.46
C ASP A 68 1.36 32.89 5.35
N GLY A 69 1.62 32.33 4.16
CA GLY A 69 2.68 31.34 3.97
C GLY A 69 4.07 31.86 4.32
N GLY A 70 4.83 31.10 5.08
CA GLY A 70 6.21 31.41 5.44
C GLY A 70 7.19 31.25 4.27
N ASP A 71 8.39 31.82 4.41
CA ASP A 71 9.42 31.81 3.37
C ASP A 71 9.76 30.39 2.87
N GLN A 72 9.83 29.42 3.78
CA GLN A 72 10.09 28.03 3.40
C GLN A 72 8.93 27.41 2.61
N GLU A 73 7.71 27.75 2.97
CA GLU A 73 6.51 27.25 2.31
C GLU A 73 6.36 27.81 0.91
N LEU A 74 6.54 29.13 0.77
CA LEU A 74 6.53 29.82 -0.53
C LEU A 74 7.63 29.33 -1.47
N THR A 75 8.81 28.97 -0.92
CA THR A 75 9.90 28.38 -1.71
C THR A 75 9.52 26.99 -2.28
N GLY A 76 8.53 26.31 -1.69
CA GLY A 76 8.00 25.03 -2.19
C GLY A 76 7.19 25.16 -3.48
N ILE A 77 6.72 26.38 -3.87
CA ILE A 77 6.06 26.60 -5.14
C ILE A 77 7.05 26.35 -6.27
N GLN A 78 6.67 25.59 -7.28
CA GLN A 78 7.54 25.28 -8.40
C GLN A 78 7.99 26.59 -9.11
N GLY A 79 9.30 26.73 -9.29
CA GLY A 79 9.92 27.91 -9.90
C GLY A 79 9.98 29.15 -8.99
N CYS A 80 9.64 29.04 -7.69
CA CYS A 80 9.78 30.10 -6.70
C CYS A 80 11.12 29.99 -5.99
N ASN A 81 11.98 30.98 -6.16
CA ASN A 81 13.28 31.11 -5.48
C ASN A 81 13.22 32.18 -4.38
N LYS A 82 14.26 32.28 -3.57
CA LYS A 82 14.33 33.25 -2.46
C LYS A 82 14.04 34.70 -2.86
N LYS A 83 14.45 35.12 -4.08
CA LYS A 83 14.18 36.48 -4.56
C LYS A 83 12.68 36.69 -4.83
N LYS A 84 12.03 35.70 -5.44
CA LYS A 84 10.58 35.71 -5.68
C LYS A 84 9.79 35.71 -4.37
N VAL A 85 10.22 34.91 -3.38
CA VAL A 85 9.61 34.93 -2.04
C VAL A 85 9.68 36.33 -1.41
N GLN A 86 10.84 36.98 -1.45
CA GLN A 86 10.99 38.33 -0.93
C GLN A 86 10.08 39.34 -1.64
N GLU A 87 9.88 39.16 -2.94
CA GLU A 87 8.99 40.02 -3.72
C GLU A 87 7.51 39.77 -3.35
N ILE A 88 7.09 38.53 -3.18
CA ILE A 88 5.74 38.17 -2.70
C ILE A 88 5.49 38.81 -1.32
N VAL A 89 6.42 38.67 -0.38
CA VAL A 89 6.30 39.22 0.98
C VAL A 89 6.19 40.76 0.95
N LYS A 90 6.90 41.47 0.05
CA LYS A 90 6.81 42.91 -0.10
C LYS A 90 5.45 43.38 -0.64
N LEU A 91 4.80 42.56 -1.47
CA LEU A 91 3.53 42.87 -2.08
C LEU A 91 2.31 42.63 -1.17
N ARG A 92 2.51 41.97 -0.03
CA ARG A 92 1.47 41.75 0.98
C ARG A 92 1.01 43.05 1.63
N PRO A 93 -0.25 43.13 2.10
CA PRO A 93 -1.30 42.11 1.99
C PRO A 93 -1.95 42.08 0.60
N PHE A 94 -2.49 40.90 0.22
CA PHE A 94 -3.38 40.76 -0.94
C PHE A 94 -4.82 40.80 -0.43
N GLU A 95 -5.55 41.87 -0.82
CA GLU A 95 -6.90 42.12 -0.30
C GLU A 95 -7.94 41.16 -0.88
N GLY A 96 -7.70 40.64 -2.10
CA GLY A 96 -8.58 39.69 -2.78
C GLY A 96 -7.87 38.96 -3.91
N TRP A 97 -8.62 38.13 -4.64
CA TRP A 97 -8.09 37.36 -5.75
C TRP A 97 -7.61 38.24 -6.90
N VAL A 98 -8.42 39.27 -7.23
CA VAL A 98 -8.10 40.25 -8.31
C VAL A 98 -6.83 41.01 -7.97
N ASP A 99 -6.68 41.47 -6.73
CA ASP A 99 -5.48 42.17 -6.28
C ASP A 99 -4.23 41.27 -6.34
N LEU A 100 -4.35 39.99 -5.93
CA LEU A 100 -3.28 39.02 -6.05
C LEU A 100 -2.86 38.84 -7.51
N VAL A 101 -3.80 38.55 -8.41
CA VAL A 101 -3.50 38.35 -9.84
C VAL A 101 -2.86 39.60 -10.44
N THR A 102 -3.41 40.78 -10.18
CA THR A 102 -2.90 42.06 -10.70
C THR A 102 -1.46 42.34 -10.22
N LYS A 103 -1.19 42.14 -8.94
CA LYS A 103 0.15 42.33 -8.38
C LYS A 103 1.17 41.34 -8.95
N LEU A 104 0.76 40.09 -9.19
CA LEU A 104 1.62 39.10 -9.85
C LEU A 104 1.91 39.45 -11.30
N GLN A 105 0.90 39.91 -12.06
CA GLN A 105 1.06 40.32 -13.47
C GLN A 105 1.92 41.58 -13.62
N THR A 106 1.83 42.51 -12.68
CA THR A 106 2.56 43.78 -12.72
C THR A 106 4.03 43.61 -12.31
N SER A 107 4.34 42.54 -11.53
CA SER A 107 5.69 42.29 -11.08
C SER A 107 6.57 41.72 -12.22
N ARG A 108 7.78 42.27 -12.38
CA ARG A 108 8.74 41.77 -13.36
C ARG A 108 9.37 40.41 -13.00
N GLN A 109 9.22 39.98 -11.76
CA GLN A 109 9.86 38.79 -11.21
C GLN A 109 8.90 37.61 -10.99
N LEU A 110 7.60 37.89 -10.92
CA LEU A 110 6.54 36.94 -10.65
C LEU A 110 5.75 36.66 -11.91
N ASN A 111 5.02 35.55 -11.93
CA ASN A 111 4.06 35.23 -13.00
C ASN A 111 2.83 34.53 -12.39
N THR A 112 1.74 34.51 -13.11
CA THR A 112 0.47 33.92 -12.69
C THR A 112 0.48 32.38 -12.71
N GLU A 113 1.44 31.75 -13.41
CA GLU A 113 1.62 30.29 -13.36
C GLU A 113 1.92 29.78 -11.95
N MET A 114 2.45 30.66 -11.09
CA MET A 114 2.70 30.35 -9.69
C MET A 114 1.40 30.05 -8.91
N LEU A 115 0.27 30.57 -9.35
CA LEU A 115 -1.04 30.29 -8.73
C LEU A 115 -1.41 28.82 -8.89
N ASN A 116 -1.29 28.28 -10.10
CA ASN A 116 -1.57 26.86 -10.37
C ASN A 116 -0.55 25.93 -9.69
N SER A 117 0.74 26.33 -9.69
CA SER A 117 1.78 25.60 -8.95
C SER A 117 1.54 25.60 -7.43
N ALA A 118 0.98 26.68 -6.89
CA ALA A 118 0.60 26.75 -5.47
C ALA A 118 -0.58 25.81 -5.16
N VAL A 119 -1.57 25.68 -6.05
CA VAL A 119 -2.65 24.69 -5.88
C VAL A 119 -2.11 23.29 -5.80
N GLU A 120 -1.20 22.92 -6.71
CA GLU A 120 -0.59 21.57 -6.69
C GLU A 120 0.18 21.32 -5.38
N LEU A 121 0.95 22.31 -4.92
CA LEU A 121 1.66 22.23 -3.65
C LEU A 121 0.69 22.03 -2.47
N LEU A 122 -0.38 22.82 -2.40
CA LEU A 122 -1.38 22.75 -1.34
C LEU A 122 -2.14 21.41 -1.35
N ARG A 123 -2.46 20.89 -2.53
CA ARG A 123 -3.06 19.54 -2.69
C ARG A 123 -2.14 18.45 -2.17
N MET A 124 -0.86 18.48 -2.54
CA MET A 124 0.12 17.53 -2.03
C MET A 124 0.26 17.63 -0.51
N LYS A 125 0.33 18.85 0.05
CA LYS A 125 0.37 19.06 1.50
C LYS A 125 -0.87 18.48 2.18
N SER A 126 -2.06 18.75 1.67
CA SER A 126 -3.32 18.23 2.23
C SER A 126 -3.35 16.70 2.19
N ALA A 127 -2.97 16.08 1.07
CA ALA A 127 -2.90 14.63 0.94
C ALA A 127 -1.90 14.00 1.93
N ILE A 128 -0.72 14.61 2.08
CA ILE A 128 0.29 14.17 3.05
C ILE A 128 -0.23 14.31 4.48
N THR A 129 -0.87 15.43 4.83
CA THR A 129 -1.42 15.65 6.18
C THR A 129 -2.53 14.66 6.49
N LYS A 130 -3.45 14.41 5.56
CA LYS A 130 -4.50 13.37 5.71
C LYS A 130 -3.88 11.99 5.92
N LEU A 131 -2.85 11.64 5.14
CA LEU A 131 -2.13 10.38 5.30
C LEU A 131 -1.44 10.28 6.65
N MET A 132 -0.74 11.33 7.08
CA MET A 132 -0.05 11.36 8.38
C MET A 132 -1.04 11.23 9.54
N ASN A 133 -2.16 11.93 9.50
CA ASN A 133 -3.21 11.82 10.51
C ASN A 133 -3.79 10.39 10.56
N LYS A 134 -4.02 9.78 9.39
CA LYS A 134 -4.46 8.38 9.32
C LYS A 134 -3.41 7.43 9.93
N CYS A 135 -2.14 7.62 9.60
CA CYS A 135 -1.04 6.84 10.18
C CYS A 135 -0.98 6.99 11.71
N GLN A 136 -1.10 8.23 12.22
CA GLN A 136 -1.10 8.47 13.66
C GLN A 136 -2.28 7.80 14.38
N LYS A 137 -3.51 7.89 13.81
CA LYS A 137 -4.68 7.19 14.37
C LYS A 137 -4.47 5.67 14.40
N ILE A 138 -3.91 5.09 13.33
CA ILE A 138 -3.58 3.66 13.27
C ILE A 138 -2.51 3.31 14.30
N THR A 139 -1.44 4.09 14.41
CA THR A 139 -0.35 3.85 15.36
C THR A 139 -0.85 3.88 16.80
N ALA A 140 -1.62 4.90 17.19
CA ALA A 140 -2.19 5.00 18.54
C ALA A 140 -3.10 3.80 18.88
N LYS A 141 -3.92 3.35 17.91
CA LYS A 141 -4.74 2.14 18.07
C LYS A 141 -3.87 0.90 18.26
N MET A 142 -2.82 0.76 17.45
CA MET A 142 -1.91 -0.39 17.51
C MET A 142 -1.09 -0.43 18.79
N GLU A 143 -0.59 0.71 19.26
CA GLU A 143 0.14 0.81 20.54
C GLU A 143 -0.71 0.30 21.70
N GLY A 144 -1.97 0.71 21.81
CA GLY A 144 -2.87 0.21 22.83
C GLY A 144 -3.11 -1.30 22.78
N ILE A 145 -3.20 -1.89 21.58
CA ILE A 145 -3.38 -3.34 21.41
C ILE A 145 -2.09 -4.09 21.74
N VAL A 146 -0.94 -3.60 21.30
CA VAL A 146 0.37 -4.21 21.59
C VAL A 146 0.68 -4.14 23.08
N GLU A 147 0.37 -3.04 23.77
CA GLU A 147 0.48 -2.98 25.23
C GLU A 147 -0.37 -4.04 25.93
N GLN A 148 -1.60 -4.24 25.46
CA GLN A 148 -2.45 -5.33 25.98
C GLN A 148 -1.83 -6.70 25.75
N LEU A 149 -1.29 -6.97 24.55
CA LEU A 149 -0.65 -8.25 24.22
C LEU A 149 0.66 -8.50 25.00
N THR A 150 1.42 -7.44 25.31
CA THR A 150 2.70 -7.58 26.04
C THR A 150 2.52 -7.61 27.56
N ASN A 151 1.53 -6.89 28.08
CA ASN A 151 1.26 -6.81 29.52
C ASN A 151 0.35 -7.92 30.04
N CYS A 152 -0.27 -8.68 29.15
CA CYS A 152 -1.20 -9.74 29.53
C CYS A 152 -0.51 -11.10 29.60
N SER A 153 -0.84 -11.87 30.66
CA SER A 153 -0.57 -13.31 30.73
C SER A 153 -1.14 -14.02 29.50
N GLN A 154 -0.58 -15.16 29.13
CA GLN A 154 -0.96 -16.02 27.98
C GLN A 154 -2.49 -16.17 27.72
N SER A 155 -3.34 -15.90 28.72
CA SER A 155 -4.79 -16.02 28.64
C SER A 155 -5.50 -14.97 27.78
N SER A 156 -4.82 -13.95 27.30
CA SER A 156 -5.40 -12.85 26.53
C SER A 156 -4.96 -12.80 25.07
N LEU A 157 -4.18 -13.78 24.60
CA LEU A 157 -3.85 -13.93 23.20
C LEU A 157 -5.11 -14.37 22.43
N ASP A 158 -5.32 -13.84 21.22
CA ASP A 158 -6.40 -14.26 20.32
C ASP A 158 -6.29 -15.74 19.97
N LEU A 159 -5.05 -16.21 19.73
CA LEU A 159 -4.72 -17.60 19.55
C LEU A 159 -3.93 -18.10 20.76
N GLN A 160 -4.54 -18.94 21.57
CA GLN A 160 -3.89 -19.59 22.69
C GLN A 160 -3.11 -20.83 22.28
N GLU A 161 -3.48 -21.42 21.15
CA GLU A 161 -2.91 -22.62 20.56
C GLU A 161 -2.50 -22.36 19.10
N GLN A 162 -1.57 -23.14 18.62
CA GLN A 162 -1.18 -23.11 17.20
C GLN A 162 -2.32 -23.61 16.30
N PRO A 163 -2.34 -23.23 15.01
CA PRO A 163 -3.28 -23.76 14.02
C PRO A 163 -3.28 -25.29 13.97
N LYS A 164 -4.46 -25.89 13.86
CA LYS A 164 -4.64 -27.35 13.85
C LYS A 164 -4.13 -28.00 12.55
N SER A 165 -4.06 -27.24 11.47
CA SER A 165 -3.51 -27.64 10.18
C SER A 165 -1.98 -27.75 10.19
N LEU A 166 -1.31 -27.26 11.23
CA LEU A 166 0.11 -27.54 11.43
C LEU A 166 0.32 -29.00 11.84
N ASN A 167 1.48 -29.53 11.46
CA ASN A 167 1.88 -30.87 11.81
C ASN A 167 1.90 -31.07 13.34
N PRO A 168 1.09 -31.97 13.90
CA PRO A 168 0.92 -32.13 15.35
C PRO A 168 2.18 -32.63 16.09
N ASN A 169 3.18 -33.13 15.35
CA ASN A 169 4.44 -33.52 15.94
C ASN A 169 5.37 -32.36 16.31
N TYR A 170 5.03 -31.14 15.88
CA TYR A 170 5.80 -29.93 16.12
C TYR A 170 4.95 -28.89 16.83
N GLN A 171 5.56 -28.18 17.77
CA GLN A 171 4.88 -27.14 18.53
C GLN A 171 5.64 -25.82 18.41
N LEU A 172 4.88 -24.75 18.21
CA LEU A 172 5.42 -23.40 18.28
C LEU A 172 5.86 -23.09 19.70
N SER A 173 7.02 -22.49 19.86
CA SER A 173 7.43 -21.91 21.14
C SER A 173 6.54 -20.74 21.51
N VAL A 174 6.53 -20.34 22.78
CA VAL A 174 5.69 -19.25 23.28
C VAL A 174 5.92 -17.94 22.50
N PHE A 175 7.18 -17.59 22.24
CA PHE A 175 7.47 -16.38 21.49
C PHE A 175 7.07 -16.48 20.00
N GLN A 176 7.13 -17.68 19.40
CA GLN A 176 6.64 -17.89 18.02
C GLN A 176 5.11 -17.77 17.94
N LEU A 177 4.42 -18.23 18.98
CA LEU A 177 2.97 -18.04 19.08
C LEU A 177 2.60 -16.55 19.25
N ILE A 178 3.39 -15.78 20.00
CA ILE A 178 3.23 -14.32 20.11
C ILE A 178 3.43 -13.66 18.75
N GLY A 179 4.47 -14.03 18.01
CA GLY A 179 4.71 -13.50 16.67
C GLY A 179 3.60 -13.88 15.67
N LEU A 180 3.06 -15.10 15.75
CA LEU A 180 1.88 -15.49 14.98
C LEU A 180 0.67 -14.61 15.33
N ASN A 181 0.39 -14.39 16.61
CA ASN A 181 -0.71 -13.51 17.04
C ASN A 181 -0.53 -12.08 16.52
N TRP A 182 0.71 -11.58 16.49
CA TRP A 182 1.01 -10.28 15.91
C TRP A 182 0.70 -10.23 14.41
N LEU A 183 1.06 -11.27 13.63
CA LEU A 183 0.72 -11.36 12.21
C LEU A 183 -0.80 -11.41 12.00
N VAL A 184 -1.51 -12.19 12.81
CA VAL A 184 -2.98 -12.27 12.80
C VAL A 184 -3.62 -10.91 13.14
N LEU A 185 -3.04 -10.18 14.09
CA LEU A 185 -3.48 -8.83 14.41
C LEU A 185 -3.30 -7.87 13.23
N MET A 186 -2.14 -7.91 12.56
CA MET A 186 -1.89 -7.12 11.34
C MET A 186 -2.94 -7.44 10.26
N HIS A 187 -3.21 -8.72 10.04
CA HIS A 187 -4.25 -9.18 9.11
C HIS A 187 -5.63 -8.60 9.46
N LYS A 188 -6.08 -8.73 10.71
CA LYS A 188 -7.38 -8.20 11.18
C LYS A 188 -7.52 -6.69 11.02
N GLN A 189 -6.40 -5.95 11.10
CA GLN A 189 -6.38 -4.50 10.90
C GLN A 189 -6.11 -4.10 9.43
N SER A 190 -6.04 -5.07 8.50
CA SER A 190 -5.70 -4.84 7.09
C SER A 190 -4.39 -4.06 6.91
N LEU A 191 -3.40 -4.35 7.74
CA LEU A 191 -2.08 -3.75 7.71
C LEU A 191 -1.03 -4.74 7.25
N ASN A 192 -0.05 -4.24 6.49
CA ASN A 192 1.16 -5.01 6.18
C ASN A 192 2.12 -4.95 7.37
N GLY A 193 2.72 -6.10 7.70
CA GLY A 193 3.65 -6.22 8.82
C GLY A 193 5.08 -6.54 8.39
N ILE A 194 6.03 -6.18 9.25
CA ILE A 194 7.43 -6.58 9.14
C ILE A 194 7.79 -7.39 10.38
N LEU A 195 8.12 -8.66 10.19
CA LEU A 195 8.60 -9.53 11.28
C LEU A 195 10.13 -9.37 11.39
N ALA A 196 10.57 -8.52 12.31
CA ALA A 196 11.97 -8.11 12.45
C ALA A 196 12.71 -8.77 13.62
N ASP A 197 12.28 -9.98 14.02
CA ASP A 197 12.94 -10.74 15.06
C ASP A 197 14.40 -11.08 14.71
N GLU A 198 15.20 -11.42 15.72
CA GLU A 198 16.58 -11.87 15.52
C GLU A 198 16.66 -13.10 14.61
N MET A 199 17.84 -13.30 14.01
CA MET A 199 18.09 -14.49 13.20
C MET A 199 18.01 -15.75 14.08
N GLY A 200 17.42 -16.83 13.52
CA GLY A 200 17.30 -18.10 14.24
C GLY A 200 16.05 -18.26 15.11
N LEU A 201 15.25 -17.22 15.34
CA LEU A 201 14.02 -17.29 16.12
C LEU A 201 12.83 -17.93 15.39
N GLY A 202 13.04 -18.43 14.17
CA GLY A 202 12.00 -19.16 13.44
C GLY A 202 10.97 -18.27 12.74
N LYS A 203 11.36 -17.12 12.21
CA LYS A 203 10.47 -16.25 11.39
C LYS A 203 9.78 -17.02 10.27
N THR A 204 10.49 -17.94 9.61
CA THR A 204 9.95 -18.83 8.58
C THR A 204 8.77 -19.64 9.11
N ILE A 205 8.94 -20.26 10.28
CA ILE A 205 7.92 -21.09 10.91
C ILE A 205 6.71 -20.24 11.33
N GLN A 206 6.93 -19.06 11.89
CA GLN A 206 5.85 -18.13 12.25
C GLN A 206 5.04 -17.72 11.02
N THR A 207 5.71 -17.47 9.90
CA THR A 207 5.05 -17.13 8.63
C THR A 207 4.26 -18.32 8.08
N ILE A 208 4.81 -19.53 8.13
CA ILE A 208 4.12 -20.76 7.71
C ILE A 208 2.88 -21.00 8.58
N ALA A 209 3.00 -20.82 9.89
CA ALA A 209 1.89 -20.93 10.81
C ALA A 209 0.79 -19.87 10.52
N PHE A 210 1.17 -18.68 10.14
CA PHE A 210 0.22 -17.63 9.71
C PHE A 210 -0.53 -18.05 8.45
N LEU A 211 0.14 -18.57 7.43
CA LEU A 211 -0.52 -19.05 6.20
C LEU A 211 -1.45 -20.25 6.50
N ALA A 212 -1.06 -21.14 7.39
CA ALA A 212 -1.88 -22.23 7.87
C ALA A 212 -3.15 -21.72 8.59
N HIS A 213 -3.01 -20.71 9.43
CA HIS A 213 -4.13 -20.05 10.10
C HIS A 213 -5.09 -19.40 9.09
N LEU A 214 -4.59 -18.71 8.08
CA LEU A 214 -5.41 -18.10 7.03
C LEU A 214 -6.24 -19.17 6.31
N LYS A 215 -5.63 -20.30 5.96
CA LYS A 215 -6.34 -21.43 5.33
C LYS A 215 -7.44 -21.99 6.22
N GLU A 216 -7.21 -22.14 7.53
CA GLU A 216 -8.22 -22.59 8.50
C GLU A 216 -9.40 -21.60 8.62
N THR A 217 -9.13 -20.32 8.51
CA THR A 217 -10.16 -19.26 8.61
C THR A 217 -10.90 -18.99 7.31
N GLY A 218 -10.57 -19.75 6.24
CA GLY A 218 -11.24 -19.64 4.93
C GLY A 218 -10.66 -18.59 4.00
N GLU A 219 -9.52 -18.02 4.33
CA GLU A 219 -8.74 -17.16 3.44
C GLU A 219 -7.89 -18.03 2.50
N GLU A 220 -8.55 -18.58 1.50
CA GLU A 220 -7.91 -19.43 0.51
C GLU A 220 -7.05 -18.57 -0.42
N GLY A 221 -5.73 -18.85 -0.52
CA GLY A 221 -4.78 -18.16 -1.38
C GLY A 221 -5.23 -17.86 -2.81
N PRO A 222 -4.36 -17.79 -3.77
CA PRO A 222 -2.95 -18.12 -3.64
C PRO A 222 -2.12 -17.06 -2.91
N HIS A 223 -1.08 -17.50 -2.26
CA HIS A 223 -0.08 -16.65 -1.64
C HIS A 223 1.25 -16.75 -2.40
N LEU A 224 2.05 -15.69 -2.38
CA LEU A 224 3.37 -15.68 -3.00
C LEU A 224 4.44 -15.55 -1.92
N ILE A 225 5.46 -16.41 -1.95
CA ILE A 225 6.64 -16.32 -1.10
C ILE A 225 7.85 -16.08 -2.00
N VAL A 226 8.51 -14.93 -1.81
CA VAL A 226 9.72 -14.53 -2.56
C VAL A 226 10.92 -14.55 -1.63
N VAL A 227 11.89 -15.39 -1.95
CA VAL A 227 13.04 -15.66 -1.09
C VAL A 227 14.37 -15.50 -1.84
N PRO A 228 15.51 -15.31 -1.15
CA PRO A 228 16.81 -15.50 -1.75
C PRO A 228 16.99 -16.94 -2.26
N SER A 229 17.77 -17.12 -3.33
CA SER A 229 18.01 -18.47 -3.88
C SER A 229 18.66 -19.41 -2.86
N SER A 230 19.44 -18.87 -1.92
CA SER A 230 20.11 -19.66 -0.86
C SER A 230 19.16 -20.23 0.18
N THR A 231 18.00 -19.62 0.39
CA THR A 231 17.04 -20.03 1.43
C THR A 231 15.85 -20.82 0.88
N MET A 232 15.71 -20.90 -0.44
CA MET A 232 14.55 -21.53 -1.09
C MET A 232 14.36 -23.01 -0.69
N ASP A 233 15.43 -23.80 -0.65
CA ASP A 233 15.35 -25.21 -0.26
C ASP A 233 14.95 -25.35 1.22
N ASN A 234 15.38 -24.43 2.07
CA ASN A 234 14.97 -24.40 3.47
C ASN A 234 13.46 -24.12 3.58
N TRP A 235 12.96 -23.11 2.90
CA TRP A 235 11.54 -22.79 2.87
C TRP A 235 10.68 -23.96 2.38
N ARG A 236 11.13 -24.66 1.32
CA ARG A 236 10.43 -25.83 0.80
C ARG A 236 10.35 -26.96 1.83
N LYS A 237 11.46 -27.22 2.54
CA LYS A 237 11.52 -28.24 3.60
C LYS A 237 10.64 -27.85 4.79
N GLU A 238 10.70 -26.61 5.23
CA GLU A 238 9.92 -26.15 6.38
C GLU A 238 8.41 -26.15 6.07
N LEU A 239 7.99 -25.74 4.88
CA LEU A 239 6.60 -25.83 4.44
C LEU A 239 6.10 -27.28 4.46
N ALA A 240 6.85 -28.21 3.88
CA ALA A 240 6.48 -29.62 3.86
C ALA A 240 6.47 -30.25 5.27
N LEU A 241 7.29 -29.76 6.17
CA LEU A 241 7.42 -30.27 7.54
C LEU A 241 6.32 -29.75 8.47
N TRP A 242 6.10 -28.44 8.46
CA TRP A 242 5.20 -27.76 9.39
C TRP A 242 3.76 -27.71 8.92
N ALA A 243 3.53 -27.58 7.62
CA ALA A 243 2.18 -27.42 7.07
C ALA A 243 2.02 -28.30 5.81
N PRO A 244 2.01 -29.63 5.93
CA PRO A 244 1.96 -30.57 4.80
C PRO A 244 0.69 -30.44 3.96
N ASP A 245 -0.38 -29.89 4.51
CA ASP A 245 -1.65 -29.66 3.80
C ASP A 245 -1.64 -28.41 2.90
N ILE A 246 -0.61 -27.56 3.01
CA ILE A 246 -0.42 -26.42 2.12
C ILE A 246 0.19 -26.92 0.80
N LYS A 247 -0.54 -26.77 -0.29
CA LYS A 247 -0.07 -27.14 -1.62
C LYS A 247 0.87 -26.06 -2.16
N VAL A 248 2.12 -26.43 -2.38
CA VAL A 248 3.18 -25.49 -2.79
C VAL A 248 3.64 -25.79 -4.21
N VAL A 249 3.58 -24.78 -5.06
CA VAL A 249 4.23 -24.78 -6.37
C VAL A 249 5.55 -24.03 -6.26
N THR A 250 6.65 -24.68 -6.57
CA THR A 250 7.97 -24.06 -6.63
C THR A 250 8.22 -23.53 -8.04
N TYR A 251 8.15 -22.20 -8.22
CA TYR A 251 8.42 -21.55 -9.49
C TYR A 251 9.93 -21.28 -9.62
N TRP A 252 10.63 -22.23 -10.22
CA TRP A 252 12.08 -22.26 -10.34
C TRP A 252 12.50 -23.09 -11.53
N GLY A 253 13.75 -22.92 -12.00
CA GLY A 253 14.37 -23.75 -13.03
C GLY A 253 14.78 -22.98 -14.27
N SER A 254 15.10 -23.72 -15.32
CA SER A 254 15.43 -23.22 -16.66
C SER A 254 14.26 -22.45 -17.27
N GLN A 255 14.50 -21.76 -18.38
CA GLN A 255 13.45 -21.02 -19.07
C GLN A 255 12.34 -21.94 -19.60
N ASP A 256 12.70 -23.15 -20.05
CA ASP A 256 11.76 -24.12 -20.57
C ASP A 256 10.89 -24.73 -19.44
N GLU A 257 11.50 -25.06 -18.31
CA GLU A 257 10.76 -25.53 -17.14
C GLU A 257 9.78 -24.48 -16.62
N ARG A 258 10.21 -23.22 -16.51
CA ARG A 258 9.32 -22.14 -16.13
C ARG A 258 8.22 -21.85 -17.15
N ARG A 259 8.51 -22.03 -18.46
CA ARG A 259 7.48 -21.92 -19.50
C ARG A 259 6.38 -22.97 -19.29
N HIS A 260 6.74 -24.18 -18.92
CA HIS A 260 5.79 -25.26 -18.63
C HIS A 260 4.94 -24.92 -17.40
N LEU A 261 5.59 -24.51 -16.31
CA LEU A 261 4.89 -24.06 -15.10
C LEU A 261 3.96 -22.88 -15.35
N ARG A 262 4.34 -21.90 -16.17
CA ARG A 262 3.47 -20.79 -16.54
C ARG A 262 2.20 -21.23 -17.23
N LEU A 263 2.31 -22.19 -18.15
CA LEU A 263 1.13 -22.73 -18.86
C LEU A 263 0.19 -23.40 -17.86
N GLN A 264 0.73 -24.25 -16.99
CA GLN A 264 -0.08 -24.95 -15.99
C GLN A 264 -0.76 -24.00 -14.98
N LEU A 265 -0.05 -22.94 -14.55
CA LEU A 265 -0.60 -21.93 -13.64
C LEU A 265 -1.68 -21.06 -14.30
N VAL A 266 -1.52 -20.72 -15.59
CA VAL A 266 -2.52 -19.93 -16.35
C VAL A 266 -3.75 -20.73 -16.73
N GLN A 267 -3.61 -22.05 -16.91
CA GLN A 267 -4.70 -22.95 -17.31
C GLN A 267 -5.46 -23.54 -16.12
N ASP A 268 -5.11 -23.13 -14.88
CA ASP A 268 -5.67 -23.67 -13.63
C ASP A 268 -5.55 -25.22 -13.55
N GLU A 269 -4.48 -25.77 -14.15
CA GLU A 269 -4.23 -27.22 -14.12
C GLU A 269 -3.61 -27.69 -12.80
N LEU A 270 -3.10 -26.75 -12.01
CA LEU A 270 -2.48 -27.02 -10.70
C LEU A 270 -3.34 -26.45 -9.58
N GLU A 271 -3.61 -27.27 -8.60
CA GLU A 271 -4.15 -26.81 -7.32
C GLU A 271 -2.99 -26.39 -6.42
N TYR A 272 -2.98 -25.17 -5.97
CA TYR A 272 -1.94 -24.65 -5.09
C TYR A 272 -2.46 -23.54 -4.17
N ASP A 273 -1.91 -23.50 -2.97
CA ASP A 273 -2.17 -22.46 -1.99
C ASP A 273 -1.03 -21.41 -2.02
N VAL A 274 0.19 -21.86 -2.33
CA VAL A 274 1.41 -21.05 -2.27
C VAL A 274 2.25 -21.22 -3.53
N VAL A 275 2.71 -20.11 -4.09
CA VAL A 275 3.80 -20.09 -5.07
C VAL A 275 5.08 -19.65 -4.35
N LEU A 276 6.07 -20.54 -4.30
CA LEU A 276 7.40 -20.25 -3.76
C LEU A 276 8.36 -19.94 -4.90
N THR A 277 9.02 -18.79 -4.86
CA THR A 277 9.96 -18.36 -5.91
C THR A 277 11.09 -17.51 -5.34
N THR A 278 12.00 -17.07 -6.20
CA THR A 278 13.10 -16.19 -5.80
C THR A 278 13.00 -14.82 -6.43
N TYR A 279 13.66 -13.83 -5.82
CA TYR A 279 13.74 -12.47 -6.36
C TYR A 279 14.19 -12.42 -7.84
N ASN A 280 15.13 -13.31 -8.20
CA ASN A 280 15.64 -13.36 -9.56
C ASN A 280 14.62 -13.94 -10.55
N MET A 281 13.84 -14.94 -10.15
CA MET A 281 12.86 -15.58 -11.03
C MET A 281 11.71 -14.64 -11.37
N VAL A 282 11.25 -13.84 -10.42
CA VAL A 282 10.16 -12.87 -10.65
C VAL A 282 10.49 -11.88 -11.79
N ILE A 283 11.76 -11.53 -11.97
CA ILE A 283 12.21 -10.55 -12.98
C ILE A 283 12.99 -11.15 -14.13
N SER A 284 13.21 -12.47 -14.18
CA SER A 284 14.14 -13.15 -15.08
C SER A 284 13.83 -12.91 -16.56
N SER A 285 12.57 -13.02 -16.96
CA SER A 285 12.13 -12.78 -18.33
C SER A 285 10.91 -11.84 -18.37
N ALA A 286 10.56 -11.38 -19.57
CA ALA A 286 9.37 -10.56 -19.77
C ALA A 286 8.09 -11.34 -19.42
N GLU A 287 8.06 -12.62 -19.79
CA GLU A 287 6.95 -13.53 -19.55
C GLU A 287 6.77 -13.83 -18.07
N ASP A 288 7.86 -14.00 -17.31
CA ASP A 288 7.82 -14.18 -15.86
C ASP A 288 7.22 -12.94 -15.18
N ARG A 289 7.67 -11.74 -15.56
CA ARG A 289 7.10 -10.48 -15.04
C ARG A 289 5.61 -10.35 -15.35
N VAL A 290 5.19 -10.72 -16.54
CA VAL A 290 3.77 -10.65 -16.94
C VAL A 290 2.93 -11.64 -16.14
N LEU A 291 3.43 -12.86 -15.88
CA LEU A 291 2.77 -13.84 -15.03
C LEU A 291 2.47 -13.26 -13.65
N PHE A 292 3.52 -12.88 -12.92
CA PHE A 292 3.37 -12.37 -11.54
C PHE A 292 2.57 -11.07 -11.45
N LYS A 293 2.59 -10.23 -12.49
CA LYS A 293 1.75 -9.03 -12.57
C LYS A 293 0.27 -9.35 -12.74
N LYS A 294 -0.07 -10.45 -13.42
CA LYS A 294 -1.44 -10.85 -13.69
C LYS A 294 -2.07 -11.72 -12.59
N MET A 295 -1.24 -12.47 -11.88
CA MET A 295 -1.70 -13.28 -10.75
C MET A 295 -2.18 -12.38 -9.61
N GLN A 296 -3.32 -12.75 -9.05
CA GLN A 296 -3.85 -12.08 -7.86
C GLN A 296 -3.48 -12.92 -6.65
N PHE A 297 -2.65 -12.35 -5.78
CA PHE A 297 -2.22 -12.99 -4.54
C PHE A 297 -2.93 -12.34 -3.35
N CYS A 298 -3.42 -13.17 -2.42
CA CYS A 298 -3.96 -12.67 -1.15
C CYS A 298 -2.85 -12.09 -0.27
N TYR A 299 -1.71 -12.79 -0.20
CA TYR A 299 -0.53 -12.32 0.52
C TYR A 299 0.73 -12.48 -0.33
N ILE A 300 1.64 -11.54 -0.15
CA ILE A 300 3.01 -11.62 -0.68
C ILE A 300 3.96 -11.52 0.50
N VAL A 301 4.78 -12.56 0.69
CA VAL A 301 5.81 -12.64 1.71
C VAL A 301 7.18 -12.41 1.06
N PHE A 302 7.94 -11.46 1.58
CA PHE A 302 9.32 -11.20 1.16
C PHE A 302 10.27 -11.61 2.28
N ASP A 303 11.01 -12.68 2.08
CA ASP A 303 12.10 -13.06 2.98
C ASP A 303 13.36 -12.25 2.67
N GLU A 304 14.13 -11.88 3.71
CA GLU A 304 15.30 -11.01 3.58
C GLU A 304 14.97 -9.70 2.80
N ALA A 305 13.90 -9.03 3.21
CA ALA A 305 13.33 -7.86 2.52
C ALA A 305 14.31 -6.68 2.36
N HIS A 306 15.47 -6.72 3.02
CA HIS A 306 16.55 -5.77 2.79
C HIS A 306 17.05 -5.77 1.33
N MET A 307 16.79 -6.84 0.57
CA MET A 307 17.07 -6.91 -0.87
C MET A 307 16.22 -5.92 -1.70
N LEU A 308 15.13 -5.38 -1.13
CA LEU A 308 14.24 -4.41 -1.76
C LEU A 308 14.56 -2.95 -1.39
N LYS A 309 15.65 -2.69 -0.65
CA LYS A 309 16.03 -1.34 -0.19
C LYS A 309 16.18 -0.31 -1.31
N ASN A 310 16.62 -0.74 -2.48
CA ASN A 310 16.85 0.18 -3.59
C ASN A 310 15.58 0.30 -4.43
N MET A 311 14.86 1.41 -4.29
CA MET A 311 13.64 1.71 -5.06
C MET A 311 13.88 1.81 -6.58
N ALA A 312 15.10 2.09 -7.02
CA ALA A 312 15.47 2.09 -8.43
C ALA A 312 15.83 0.69 -8.97
N SER A 313 15.85 -0.33 -8.11
CA SER A 313 16.06 -1.71 -8.51
C SER A 313 14.87 -2.24 -9.31
N GLN A 314 15.14 -3.08 -10.30
CA GLN A 314 14.09 -3.79 -11.06
C GLN A 314 13.46 -4.96 -10.29
N ARG A 315 13.87 -5.18 -9.03
CA ARG A 315 13.38 -6.26 -8.17
C ARG A 315 12.10 -5.90 -7.48
#